data_79015892130ccfaaa35633524381ff86
#
_entry.id   79015892130ccfaaa35633524381ff86
#
_cell.length_a   1.000
_cell.length_b   1.000
_cell.length_c   1.000
_cell.angle_alpha   90.00
_cell.angle_beta   90.00
_cell.angle_gamma   90.00
#
_symmetry.space_group_name_H-M   'P 1'
#
loop_
_entity.id
_entity.type
_entity.pdbx_description
1 polymer ?
#
loop_
_entity_poly.entity_id
_entity_poly.type
_entity_poly.pdbx_seq_one_letter_code
_entity_poly.pdbx_strand_id
1 'polypeptide(L)'
;IVDRLVGSEMCIRDSYTSGSTGKPKGVLHSTAGYILYASMTHKFVFDYNDGDIYWCTADVGWVTGHSYIVYGPLANGATTLMFEGVPTYPDASRFWQICEKYKVNQFYTAPTAIRALMGLGDEFVNKNDLSSIRILGTVGEPINPEAWEWYNRVVGKNNCPIVDTWWQTETGGILITPLPGATTTKPGSATLPFFGIEPAILDPNSGEE
;
A
#
# COMPACT_ATOMS: atom_id res chain seq x y z
N ILE A 1 13.28 2.20 -35.49
CA ILE A 1 13.36 2.29 -33.99
C ILE A 1 12.62 3.55 -33.54
N VAL A 2 12.83 4.70 -34.21
CA VAL A 2 12.20 5.99 -33.86
C VAL A 2 10.68 5.95 -34.07
N ASP A 3 10.20 5.34 -35.13
CA ASP A 3 8.76 5.22 -35.41
C ASP A 3 7.99 4.37 -34.38
N ARG A 4 8.69 3.45 -33.71
CA ARG A 4 8.11 2.68 -32.59
C ARG A 4 8.06 3.46 -31.30
N LEU A 5 9.00 4.39 -31.08
CA LEU A 5 9.03 5.24 -29.89
C LEU A 5 7.98 6.36 -29.89
N VAL A 6 7.43 6.70 -31.07
CA VAL A 6 6.37 7.70 -31.21
C VAL A 6 4.95 7.08 -31.09
N GLY A 7 4.86 5.76 -31.13
CA GLY A 7 3.61 5.02 -31.00
C GLY A 7 3.32 4.58 -29.57
N SER A 8 3.04 3.30 -29.42
CA SER A 8 2.66 2.69 -28.14
C SER A 8 3.78 2.68 -27.09
N GLU A 9 5.05 2.77 -27.50
CA GLU A 9 6.18 2.70 -26.58
C GLU A 9 6.33 3.95 -25.70
N MET A 10 5.89 5.12 -26.15
CA MET A 10 5.83 6.30 -25.28
C MET A 10 4.78 6.14 -24.16
N CYS A 11 3.95 5.11 -24.25
CA CYS A 11 2.94 4.78 -23.27
C CYS A 11 3.31 3.54 -22.44
N ILE A 12 4.60 3.29 -22.22
CA ILE A 12 5.14 2.15 -21.48
C ILE A 12 5.78 2.63 -20.20
N ARG A 13 5.63 1.85 -19.14
CA ARG A 13 6.34 2.00 -17.89
C ARG A 13 7.19 0.77 -17.63
N ASP A 14 8.49 0.95 -17.60
CA ASP A 14 9.44 -0.12 -17.25
C ASP A 14 9.70 -0.12 -15.75
N SER A 15 9.73 -1.30 -15.17
CA SER A 15 10.12 -1.52 -13.79
C SER A 15 11.06 -2.71 -13.70
N TYR A 16 12.03 -2.66 -12.80
CA TYR A 16 12.98 -3.75 -12.61
C TYR A 16 12.86 -4.34 -11.21
N THR A 17 12.85 -5.67 -11.14
CA THR A 17 12.90 -6.40 -9.88
C THR A 17 14.31 -6.90 -9.63
N SER A 18 14.67 -7.11 -8.36
CA SER A 18 15.97 -7.69 -7.99
C SER A 18 16.17 -9.11 -8.50
N GLY A 19 15.09 -9.81 -8.87
CA GLY A 19 15.08 -11.18 -9.38
C GLY A 19 15.62 -12.21 -8.35
N SER A 20 14.95 -13.31 -8.20
CA SER A 20 15.39 -14.42 -7.32
C SER A 20 16.69 -15.10 -7.80
N THR A 21 17.13 -14.84 -9.04
CA THR A 21 18.27 -15.47 -9.70
C THR A 21 19.47 -14.53 -9.91
N GLY A 22 19.47 -13.35 -9.26
CA GLY A 22 20.61 -12.43 -9.23
C GLY A 22 20.70 -11.44 -10.40
N LYS A 23 19.96 -11.61 -11.49
CA LYS A 23 19.87 -10.60 -12.56
C LYS A 23 18.55 -9.85 -12.47
N PRO A 24 18.55 -8.50 -12.54
CA PRO A 24 17.32 -7.72 -12.58
C PRO A 24 16.44 -8.14 -13.75
N LYS A 25 15.15 -8.34 -13.48
CA LYS A 25 14.14 -8.65 -14.50
C LYS A 25 13.33 -7.41 -14.79
N GLY A 26 13.27 -7.02 -16.05
CA GLY A 26 12.44 -5.91 -16.51
C GLY A 26 10.98 -6.35 -16.64
N VAL A 27 10.10 -5.55 -16.06
CA VAL A 27 8.64 -5.72 -16.18
C VAL A 27 8.12 -4.56 -17.02
N LEU A 28 7.35 -4.90 -18.05
CA LEU A 28 6.79 -3.94 -18.98
C LEU A 28 5.29 -3.76 -18.70
N HIS A 29 4.90 -2.56 -18.31
CA HIS A 29 3.52 -2.17 -18.12
C HIS A 29 3.10 -1.16 -19.20
N SER A 30 1.90 -1.31 -19.77
CA SER A 30 1.31 -0.22 -20.55
C SER A 30 0.93 0.93 -19.61
N THR A 31 1.24 2.16 -19.98
CA THR A 31 0.95 3.33 -19.13
C THR A 31 -0.55 3.43 -18.83
N ALA A 32 -1.40 3.26 -19.84
CA ALA A 32 -2.86 3.33 -19.65
C ALA A 32 -3.37 2.27 -18.68
N GLY A 33 -2.98 1.00 -18.86
CA GLY A 33 -3.39 -0.09 -17.98
C GLY A 33 -2.86 0.08 -16.56
N TYR A 34 -1.60 0.46 -16.42
CA TYR A 34 -0.96 0.69 -15.13
C TYR A 34 -1.64 1.82 -14.33
N ILE A 35 -1.83 2.99 -14.94
CA ILE A 35 -2.45 4.15 -14.27
C ILE A 35 -3.91 3.85 -13.93
N LEU A 36 -4.66 3.24 -14.84
CA LEU A 36 -6.05 2.86 -14.60
C LEU A 36 -6.15 1.92 -13.39
N TYR A 37 -5.32 0.88 -13.36
CA TYR A 37 -5.36 -0.10 -12.28
C TYR A 37 -4.91 0.49 -10.94
N ALA A 38 -3.82 1.26 -10.92
CA ALA A 38 -3.35 1.95 -9.71
C ALA A 38 -4.40 2.95 -9.18
N SER A 39 -5.08 3.67 -10.07
CA SER A 39 -6.15 4.60 -9.72
C SER A 39 -7.38 3.87 -9.15
N MET A 40 -7.83 2.81 -9.79
CA MET A 40 -8.97 2.01 -9.32
C MET A 40 -8.69 1.38 -7.95
N THR A 41 -7.55 0.72 -7.80
CA THR A 41 -7.18 0.08 -6.53
C THR A 41 -6.98 1.11 -5.43
N HIS A 42 -6.34 2.25 -5.71
CA HIS A 42 -6.26 3.33 -4.74
C HIS A 42 -7.65 3.79 -4.29
N LYS A 43 -8.56 4.04 -5.21
CA LYS A 43 -9.89 4.55 -4.89
C LYS A 43 -10.71 3.58 -4.05
N PHE A 44 -10.78 2.31 -4.44
CA PHE A 44 -11.65 1.33 -3.79
C PHE A 44 -11.04 0.70 -2.55
N VAL A 45 -9.72 0.39 -2.58
CA VAL A 45 -9.05 -0.25 -1.44
C VAL A 45 -8.89 0.70 -0.27
N PHE A 46 -8.62 1.97 -0.55
CA PHE A 46 -8.47 2.98 0.50
C PHE A 46 -9.75 3.79 0.74
N ASP A 47 -10.87 3.42 0.13
CA ASP A 47 -12.15 4.15 0.25
C ASP A 47 -11.93 5.66 0.14
N TYR A 48 -11.17 6.06 -0.89
CA TYR A 48 -10.78 7.45 -1.06
C TYR A 48 -11.98 8.33 -1.44
N ASN A 49 -12.17 9.41 -0.71
CA ASN A 49 -13.16 10.45 -0.98
C ASN A 49 -12.49 11.79 -1.28
N ASP A 50 -13.14 12.61 -2.07
CA ASP A 50 -12.61 13.93 -2.43
C ASP A 50 -12.32 14.76 -1.17
N GLY A 51 -11.12 15.30 -1.10
CA GLY A 51 -10.65 16.09 0.04
C GLY A 51 -9.91 15.29 1.12
N ASP A 52 -9.91 13.96 1.04
CA ASP A 52 -9.11 13.12 1.94
C ASP A 52 -7.62 13.37 1.76
N ILE A 53 -6.87 13.25 2.86
CA ILE A 53 -5.41 13.26 2.85
C ILE A 53 -4.91 11.83 3.00
N TYR A 54 -4.29 11.35 1.93
CA TYR A 54 -3.71 10.02 1.85
C TYR A 54 -2.22 10.05 2.16
N TRP A 55 -1.74 9.12 2.96
CA TRP A 55 -0.32 8.98 3.24
C TRP A 55 0.16 7.55 3.14
N CYS A 56 1.04 7.31 2.16
CA CYS A 56 1.82 6.09 2.05
C CYS A 56 3.27 6.40 2.48
N THR A 57 3.81 5.63 3.41
CA THR A 57 5.17 5.83 3.96
C THR A 57 6.26 5.13 3.18
N ALA A 58 5.93 4.48 2.06
CA ALA A 58 6.92 3.82 1.22
C ALA A 58 7.92 4.81 0.62
N ASP A 59 9.10 4.31 0.29
CA ASP A 59 10.06 5.07 -0.49
C ASP A 59 9.56 5.24 -1.93
N VAL A 60 9.63 6.45 -2.47
CA VAL A 60 9.20 6.77 -3.83
C VAL A 60 10.07 6.08 -4.90
N GLY A 61 11.24 5.60 -4.56
CA GLY A 61 12.10 4.79 -5.41
C GLY A 61 11.65 3.34 -5.60
N TRP A 62 10.70 2.85 -4.78
CA TRP A 62 10.11 1.52 -4.89
C TRP A 62 8.78 1.54 -5.62
N VAL A 63 8.38 0.38 -6.15
CA VAL A 63 7.10 0.25 -6.89
C VAL A 63 5.89 0.70 -6.05
N THR A 64 5.91 0.48 -4.75
CA THR A 64 4.84 0.94 -3.86
C THR A 64 4.73 2.47 -3.86
N GLY A 65 5.85 3.17 -3.82
CA GLY A 65 5.87 4.61 -3.97
C GLY A 65 5.36 5.06 -5.34
N HIS A 66 5.77 4.37 -6.40
CA HIS A 66 5.28 4.67 -7.75
C HIS A 66 3.75 4.54 -7.83
N SER A 67 3.21 3.39 -7.47
CA SER A 67 1.77 3.10 -7.61
C SER A 67 0.91 3.86 -6.62
N TYR A 68 1.35 3.98 -5.36
CA TYR A 68 0.51 4.44 -4.24
C TYR A 68 1.04 5.67 -3.48
N ILE A 69 2.05 6.37 -4.00
CA ILE A 69 2.34 7.77 -3.63
C ILE A 69 2.05 8.67 -4.82
N VAL A 70 2.51 8.26 -6.02
CA VAL A 70 2.47 9.11 -7.21
C VAL A 70 1.24 8.79 -8.08
N TYR A 71 1.24 7.65 -8.77
CA TYR A 71 0.31 7.45 -9.89
C TYR A 71 -1.14 7.24 -9.46
N GLY A 72 -1.42 6.31 -8.57
CA GLY A 72 -2.79 6.01 -8.13
C GLY A 72 -3.47 7.20 -7.45
N PRO A 73 -2.86 7.77 -6.40
CA PRO A 73 -3.43 8.94 -5.72
C PRO A 73 -3.62 10.14 -6.63
N LEU A 74 -2.59 10.54 -7.40
CA LEU A 74 -2.66 11.72 -8.24
C LEU A 74 -3.64 11.57 -9.41
N ALA A 75 -3.79 10.34 -9.96
CA ALA A 75 -4.80 10.07 -10.98
C ALA A 75 -6.25 10.24 -10.45
N ASN A 76 -6.45 10.11 -9.15
CA ASN A 76 -7.72 10.38 -8.47
C ASN A 76 -7.85 11.83 -7.95
N GLY A 77 -6.88 12.70 -8.23
CA GLY A 77 -6.86 14.07 -7.70
C GLY A 77 -6.62 14.15 -6.19
N ALA A 78 -6.08 13.08 -5.58
CA ALA A 78 -5.89 13.01 -4.15
C ALA A 78 -4.76 13.91 -3.66
N THR A 79 -4.92 14.45 -2.45
CA THR A 79 -3.81 15.02 -1.69
C THR A 79 -2.99 13.88 -1.10
N THR A 80 -1.80 13.65 -1.66
CA THR A 80 -0.86 12.64 -1.16
C THR A 80 0.27 13.31 -0.37
N LEU A 81 0.56 12.78 0.80
CA LEU A 81 1.61 13.28 1.67
C LEU A 81 2.92 12.54 1.38
N MET A 82 4.00 13.29 1.19
CA MET A 82 5.36 12.75 1.08
C MET A 82 6.18 13.17 2.29
N PHE A 83 6.87 12.22 2.89
CA PHE A 83 7.65 12.42 4.10
C PHE A 83 9.11 12.04 3.90
N GLU A 84 10.00 12.99 4.11
CA GLU A 84 11.44 12.78 4.14
C GLU A 84 11.90 12.62 5.60
N GLY A 85 12.12 11.38 6.01
CA GLY A 85 12.54 11.09 7.37
C GLY A 85 12.31 9.64 7.77
N VAL A 86 12.54 9.35 9.04
CA VAL A 86 12.37 8.02 9.63
C VAL A 86 11.30 8.05 10.74
N PRO A 87 10.61 6.93 10.99
CA PRO A 87 9.47 6.89 11.91
C PRO A 87 9.83 7.17 13.38
N THR A 88 11.12 7.04 13.72
CA THR A 88 11.61 7.11 15.11
C THR A 88 12.42 8.38 15.42
N TYR A 89 12.44 9.38 14.53
CA TYR A 89 13.15 10.63 14.79
C TYR A 89 12.19 11.83 14.76
N PRO A 90 12.21 12.69 15.79
CA PRO A 90 13.07 12.70 17.00
C PRO A 90 12.69 11.62 18.01
N ASP A 91 11.49 11.06 17.95
CA ASP A 91 11.02 9.94 18.76
C ASP A 91 9.95 9.11 18.01
N ALA A 92 9.45 8.04 18.63
CA ALA A 92 8.51 7.11 18.02
C ALA A 92 7.09 7.67 17.79
N SER A 93 6.81 8.90 18.19
CA SER A 93 5.55 9.57 17.86
C SER A 93 5.55 10.26 16.50
N ARG A 94 6.66 10.22 15.77
CA ARG A 94 6.82 11.00 14.52
C ARG A 94 5.72 10.76 13.49
N PHE A 95 5.37 9.52 13.20
CA PHE A 95 4.29 9.20 12.26
C PHE A 95 2.95 9.72 12.76
N TRP A 96 2.69 9.55 14.03
CA TRP A 96 1.43 9.94 14.65
C TRP A 96 1.26 11.46 14.70
N GLN A 97 2.33 12.20 14.97
CA GLN A 97 2.35 13.67 14.89
C GLN A 97 2.05 14.17 13.48
N ILE A 98 2.52 13.46 12.45
CA ILE A 98 2.23 13.81 11.05
C ILE A 98 0.76 13.52 10.75
N CYS A 99 0.24 12.37 11.17
CA CYS A 99 -1.18 12.03 11.01
C CYS A 99 -2.08 13.06 11.68
N GLU A 100 -1.78 13.45 12.91
CA GLU A 100 -2.52 14.48 13.64
C GLU A 100 -2.44 15.84 12.97
N LYS A 101 -1.22 16.29 12.65
CA LYS A 101 -0.97 17.62 12.07
C LYS A 101 -1.68 17.82 10.73
N TYR A 102 -1.64 16.82 9.87
CA TYR A 102 -2.19 16.91 8.51
C TYR A 102 -3.57 16.27 8.38
N LYS A 103 -4.14 15.75 9.48
CA LYS A 103 -5.45 15.09 9.51
C LYS A 103 -5.55 13.99 8.46
N VAL A 104 -4.55 13.10 8.45
CA VAL A 104 -4.48 11.97 7.51
C VAL A 104 -5.72 11.08 7.65
N ASN A 105 -6.32 10.73 6.52
CA ASN A 105 -7.53 9.88 6.48
C ASN A 105 -7.20 8.43 6.12
N GLN A 106 -6.23 8.19 5.26
CA GLN A 106 -5.73 6.86 4.92
C GLN A 106 -4.23 6.79 5.21
N PHE A 107 -3.84 5.82 6.02
CA PHE A 107 -2.44 5.60 6.41
C PHE A 107 -1.97 4.21 5.96
N TYR A 108 -0.99 4.18 5.06
CA TYR A 108 -0.48 2.98 4.40
C TYR A 108 1.01 2.81 4.65
N THR A 109 1.40 1.71 5.30
CA THR A 109 2.80 1.51 5.74
C THR A 109 3.22 0.03 5.71
N ALA A 110 4.51 -0.22 5.95
CA ALA A 110 5.04 -1.58 5.99
C ALA A 110 4.87 -2.22 7.39
N PRO A 111 4.58 -3.53 7.47
CA PRO A 111 4.54 -4.27 8.73
C PRO A 111 5.81 -4.16 9.58
N THR A 112 6.98 -4.06 8.95
CA THR A 112 8.24 -3.80 9.64
C THR A 112 8.22 -2.50 10.44
N ALA A 113 7.67 -1.41 9.89
CA ALA A 113 7.52 -0.15 10.61
C ALA A 113 6.52 -0.29 11.77
N ILE A 114 5.40 -1.01 11.54
CA ILE A 114 4.40 -1.28 12.58
C ILE A 114 5.02 -2.04 13.74
N ARG A 115 5.75 -3.14 13.47
CA ARG A 115 6.43 -3.94 14.51
C ARG A 115 7.45 -3.12 15.30
N ALA A 116 8.23 -2.29 14.62
CA ALA A 116 9.21 -1.42 15.27
C ALA A 116 8.53 -0.42 16.22
N LEU A 117 7.45 0.23 15.78
CA LEU A 117 6.72 1.20 16.59
C LEU A 117 5.95 0.54 17.74
N MET A 118 5.37 -0.65 17.52
CA MET A 118 4.74 -1.46 18.57
C MET A 118 5.73 -1.78 19.70
N GLY A 119 6.96 -2.17 19.35
CA GLY A 119 8.01 -2.49 20.34
C GLY A 119 8.48 -1.30 21.17
N LEU A 120 8.18 -0.06 20.77
CA LEU A 120 8.58 1.16 21.48
C LEU A 120 7.52 1.65 22.46
N GLY A 121 6.28 1.16 22.40
CA GLY A 121 5.23 1.42 23.36
C GLY A 121 4.03 2.22 22.81
N ASP A 122 2.86 1.97 23.43
CA ASP A 122 1.59 2.56 23.05
C ASP A 122 1.48 4.06 23.33
N GLU A 123 2.28 4.57 24.28
CA GLU A 123 2.26 5.97 24.70
C GLU A 123 2.60 6.93 23.57
N PHE A 124 3.46 6.53 22.63
CA PHE A 124 3.81 7.35 21.47
C PHE A 124 2.64 7.54 20.51
N VAL A 125 1.78 6.54 20.39
CA VAL A 125 0.53 6.63 19.62
C VAL A 125 -0.50 7.48 20.39
N ASN A 126 -0.69 7.16 21.67
CA ASN A 126 -1.77 7.72 22.49
C ASN A 126 -1.63 9.21 22.81
N LYS A 127 -0.45 9.81 22.59
CA LYS A 127 -0.21 11.25 22.73
C LYS A 127 -0.85 12.09 21.63
N ASN A 128 -1.26 11.45 20.51
CA ASN A 128 -1.67 12.14 19.29
C ASN A 128 -3.15 11.87 18.98
N ASP A 129 -3.81 12.84 18.39
CA ASP A 129 -5.18 12.71 17.89
C ASP A 129 -5.18 12.04 16.50
N LEU A 130 -5.54 10.79 16.44
CA LEU A 130 -5.64 10.00 15.21
C LEU A 130 -7.08 9.84 14.71
N SER A 131 -8.03 10.61 15.23
CA SER A 131 -9.45 10.50 14.92
C SER A 131 -9.80 10.77 13.46
N SER A 132 -8.90 11.40 12.70
CA SER A 132 -9.05 11.62 11.27
C SER A 132 -8.80 10.35 10.44
N ILE A 133 -8.07 9.36 10.96
CA ILE A 133 -7.77 8.14 10.23
C ILE A 133 -9.03 7.30 10.11
N ARG A 134 -9.38 6.94 8.88
CA ARG A 134 -10.53 6.08 8.55
C ARG A 134 -10.09 4.70 8.07
N ILE A 135 -8.96 4.63 7.37
CA ILE A 135 -8.41 3.40 6.80
C ILE A 135 -6.95 3.25 7.22
N LEU A 136 -6.60 2.07 7.65
CA LEU A 136 -5.23 1.63 7.87
C LEU A 136 -4.85 0.62 6.78
N GLY A 137 -3.63 0.66 6.30
CA GLY A 137 -3.18 -0.29 5.28
C GLY A 137 -1.78 -0.81 5.53
N THR A 138 -1.52 -2.02 5.02
CA THR A 138 -0.22 -2.69 5.11
C THR A 138 0.26 -3.20 3.76
N VAL A 139 1.57 -3.15 3.52
CA VAL A 139 2.19 -3.50 2.24
C VAL A 139 3.63 -3.99 2.37
N GLY A 140 4.02 -4.81 1.41
CA GLY A 140 5.42 -5.18 1.15
C GLY A 140 5.86 -6.48 1.77
N GLU A 141 5.19 -6.93 2.82
CA GLU A 141 5.42 -8.22 3.48
C GLU A 141 4.16 -8.67 4.25
N PRO A 142 4.01 -9.96 4.56
CA PRO A 142 2.93 -10.41 5.43
C PRO A 142 3.01 -9.75 6.82
N ILE A 143 1.89 -9.27 7.32
CA ILE A 143 1.77 -8.81 8.69
C ILE A 143 1.39 -9.99 9.60
N ASN A 144 2.13 -10.21 10.69
CA ASN A 144 1.75 -11.21 11.68
C ASN A 144 0.51 -10.76 12.48
N PRO A 145 -0.33 -11.71 12.94
CA PRO A 145 -1.57 -11.38 13.64
C PRO A 145 -1.39 -10.44 14.83
N GLU A 146 -0.34 -10.62 15.63
CA GLU A 146 -0.08 -9.77 16.80
C GLU A 146 0.12 -8.29 16.42
N ALA A 147 0.93 -8.01 15.40
CA ALA A 147 1.14 -6.65 14.90
C ALA A 147 -0.12 -6.08 14.26
N TRP A 148 -0.90 -6.91 13.56
CA TRP A 148 -2.18 -6.52 12.99
C TRP A 148 -3.18 -6.13 14.09
N GLU A 149 -3.30 -6.93 15.16
CA GLU A 149 -4.18 -6.67 16.29
C GLU A 149 -3.76 -5.41 17.05
N TRP A 150 -2.45 -5.21 17.26
CA TRP A 150 -1.94 -3.99 17.83
C TRP A 150 -2.29 -2.77 16.97
N TYR A 151 -2.08 -2.86 15.66
CA TYR A 151 -2.37 -1.79 14.71
C TYR A 151 -3.86 -1.42 14.72
N ASN A 152 -4.72 -2.43 14.73
CA ASN A 152 -6.17 -2.24 14.84
C ASN A 152 -6.59 -1.59 16.16
N ARG A 153 -6.09 -2.14 17.27
CA ARG A 153 -6.50 -1.70 18.62
C ARG A 153 -5.90 -0.36 19.01
N VAL A 154 -4.60 -0.18 18.81
CA VAL A 154 -3.87 0.99 19.34
C VAL A 154 -3.95 2.16 18.38
N VAL A 155 -3.71 1.96 17.10
CA VAL A 155 -3.75 3.03 16.09
C VAL A 155 -5.17 3.26 15.60
N GLY A 156 -5.85 2.20 15.18
CA GLY A 156 -7.20 2.25 14.61
C GLY A 156 -8.32 2.38 15.63
N LYS A 157 -8.04 2.23 16.94
CA LYS A 157 -9.03 2.26 18.03
C LYS A 157 -10.21 1.32 17.79
N ASN A 158 -9.99 0.20 17.07
CA ASN A 158 -10.97 -0.78 16.60
C ASN A 158 -12.06 -0.19 15.68
N ASN A 159 -11.86 0.98 15.12
CA ASN A 159 -12.82 1.68 14.27
C ASN A 159 -12.36 1.79 12.81
N CYS A 160 -11.08 1.50 12.52
CA CYS A 160 -10.53 1.60 11.18
C CYS A 160 -10.32 0.21 10.60
N PRO A 161 -10.95 -0.15 9.48
CA PRO A 161 -10.60 -1.38 8.77
C PRO A 161 -9.13 -1.34 8.35
N ILE A 162 -8.46 -2.50 8.47
CA ILE A 162 -7.09 -2.67 7.97
C ILE A 162 -7.17 -3.36 6.62
N VAL A 163 -6.71 -2.67 5.59
CA VAL A 163 -6.52 -3.25 4.27
C VAL A 163 -5.10 -3.79 4.17
N ASP A 164 -4.96 -5.10 4.40
CA ASP A 164 -3.73 -5.83 4.17
C ASP A 164 -3.65 -6.16 2.68
N THR A 165 -2.57 -5.75 2.00
CA THR A 165 -2.52 -5.80 0.55
C THR A 165 -1.42 -6.73 0.07
N TRP A 166 -1.76 -7.64 -0.84
CA TRP A 166 -0.81 -8.50 -1.52
C TRP A 166 -0.72 -8.13 -3.01
N TRP A 167 0.50 -7.86 -3.45
CA TRP A 167 0.83 -7.55 -4.84
C TRP A 167 2.34 -7.50 -5.05
N GLN A 168 2.78 -7.35 -6.29
CA GLN A 168 4.17 -7.38 -6.67
C GLN A 168 4.50 -6.29 -7.69
N THR A 169 5.79 -6.04 -7.93
CA THR A 169 6.26 -5.16 -9.01
C THR A 169 5.72 -5.62 -10.37
N GLU A 170 5.66 -6.92 -10.57
CA GLU A 170 5.16 -7.58 -11.78
C GLU A 170 3.69 -7.29 -12.05
N THR A 171 2.91 -7.07 -11.03
CA THR A 171 1.47 -6.77 -11.14
C THR A 171 1.16 -5.27 -11.20
N GLY A 172 2.07 -4.44 -10.73
CA GLY A 172 1.95 -2.98 -10.74
C GLY A 172 0.93 -2.39 -9.77
N GLY A 173 0.07 -3.21 -9.18
CA GLY A 173 -0.96 -2.79 -8.22
C GLY A 173 -1.52 -3.97 -7.41
N ILE A 174 -2.41 -3.65 -6.46
CA ILE A 174 -2.97 -4.58 -5.48
C ILE A 174 -3.83 -5.64 -6.16
N LEU A 175 -3.55 -6.92 -5.87
CA LEU A 175 -4.30 -8.07 -6.40
C LEU A 175 -5.24 -8.69 -5.36
N ILE A 176 -4.80 -8.80 -4.12
CA ILE A 176 -5.56 -9.43 -3.04
C ILE A 176 -5.60 -8.46 -1.85
N THR A 177 -6.80 -8.19 -1.34
CA THR A 177 -7.01 -7.22 -0.25
C THR A 177 -8.47 -7.25 0.23
N PRO A 178 -8.75 -6.97 1.50
CA PRO A 178 -10.12 -6.67 1.90
C PRO A 178 -10.58 -5.31 1.33
N LEU A 179 -11.87 -5.20 1.05
CA LEU A 179 -12.50 -3.93 0.72
C LEU A 179 -13.22 -3.36 1.95
N PRO A 180 -12.96 -2.10 2.33
CA PRO A 180 -13.60 -1.46 3.48
C PRO A 180 -15.12 -1.54 3.42
N GLY A 181 -15.74 -1.98 4.52
CA GLY A 181 -17.20 -2.11 4.62
C GLY A 181 -17.82 -3.29 3.88
N ALA A 182 -17.06 -3.98 3.00
CA ALA A 182 -17.57 -5.09 2.19
C ALA A 182 -16.95 -6.45 2.55
N THR A 183 -15.70 -6.45 3.00
CA THR A 183 -14.97 -7.69 3.32
C THR A 183 -14.68 -7.75 4.81
N THR A 184 -15.00 -8.88 5.45
CA THR A 184 -14.57 -9.14 6.83
C THR A 184 -13.04 -9.29 6.86
N THR A 185 -12.37 -8.46 7.64
CA THR A 185 -10.92 -8.50 7.81
C THR A 185 -10.49 -9.68 8.68
N LYS A 186 -9.29 -10.19 8.42
CA LYS A 186 -8.71 -11.30 9.18
C LYS A 186 -7.23 -10.97 9.48
N PRO A 187 -6.80 -11.01 10.75
CA PRO A 187 -5.41 -10.78 11.11
C PRO A 187 -4.44 -11.66 10.31
N GLY A 188 -3.46 -11.03 9.65
CA GLY A 188 -2.44 -11.72 8.88
C GLY A 188 -2.91 -12.27 7.52
N SER A 189 -4.01 -11.76 6.97
CA SER A 189 -4.53 -12.21 5.68
C SER A 189 -4.98 -11.04 4.81
N ALA A 190 -4.51 -11.03 3.57
CA ALA A 190 -5.00 -10.12 2.53
C ALA A 190 -6.41 -10.49 2.01
N THR A 191 -6.97 -11.59 2.46
CA THR A 191 -8.36 -12.05 2.31
C THR A 191 -8.78 -12.47 0.90
N LEU A 192 -9.34 -11.56 0.08
CA LEU A 192 -10.01 -11.89 -1.17
C LEU A 192 -9.34 -11.20 -2.37
N PRO A 193 -9.42 -11.82 -3.56
CA PRO A 193 -8.94 -11.19 -4.78
C PRO A 193 -9.75 -9.93 -5.11
N PHE A 194 -9.05 -8.93 -5.64
CA PHE A 194 -9.69 -7.73 -6.16
C PHE A 194 -10.41 -8.02 -7.48
N PHE A 195 -11.28 -7.12 -7.91
CA PHE A 195 -12.09 -7.27 -9.11
C PHE A 195 -11.28 -7.67 -10.36
N GLY A 196 -11.69 -8.73 -11.02
CA GLY A 196 -11.04 -9.25 -12.23
C GLY A 196 -9.79 -10.08 -11.97
N ILE A 197 -9.45 -10.40 -10.72
CA ILE A 197 -8.33 -11.27 -10.35
C ILE A 197 -8.84 -12.67 -10.04
N GLU A 198 -8.30 -13.66 -10.73
CA GLU A 198 -8.56 -15.08 -10.52
C GLU A 198 -7.27 -15.76 -10.03
N PRO A 199 -7.07 -15.92 -8.72
CA PRO A 199 -5.89 -16.59 -8.20
C PRO A 199 -6.02 -18.10 -8.39
N ALA A 200 -4.92 -18.75 -8.78
CA ALA A 200 -4.80 -20.20 -8.81
C ALA A 200 -3.58 -20.65 -7.99
N ILE A 201 -3.72 -21.76 -7.28
CA ILE A 201 -2.63 -22.41 -6.57
C ILE A 201 -2.23 -23.64 -7.37
N LEU A 202 -1.03 -23.61 -7.92
CA LEU A 202 -0.54 -24.69 -8.77
C LEU A 202 0.54 -25.49 -8.05
N ASP A 203 0.52 -26.80 -8.24
CA ASP A 203 1.66 -27.64 -7.85
C ASP A 203 2.89 -27.24 -8.69
N PRO A 204 4.03 -26.93 -8.08
CA PRO A 204 5.19 -26.40 -8.80
C PRO A 204 5.86 -27.44 -9.72
N ASN A 205 5.58 -28.72 -9.57
CA ASN A 205 6.16 -29.78 -10.37
C ASN A 205 5.25 -30.24 -11.51
N SER A 206 3.94 -30.39 -11.24
CA SER A 206 2.96 -30.85 -12.23
C SER A 206 2.29 -29.71 -12.98
N GLY A 207 2.19 -28.52 -12.40
CA GLY A 207 1.43 -27.41 -12.92
C GLY A 207 -0.11 -27.58 -12.81
N GLU A 208 -0.55 -28.61 -12.09
CA GLU A 208 -1.97 -28.87 -11.83
C GLU A 208 -2.48 -28.00 -10.66
N GLU A 209 -3.77 -27.60 -10.73
CA GLU A 209 -4.46 -26.82 -9.72
C GLU A 209 -4.95 -27.71 -8.56
#